data_773e790dae61cfeef460d03b9c7c3b4e
#
_entry.id   773e790dae61cfeef460d03b9c7c3b4e
#
_cell.length_a   1.000
_cell.length_b   1.000
_cell.length_c   1.000
_cell.angle_alpha   90.00
_cell.angle_beta   90.00
_cell.angle_gamma   90.00
#
_symmetry.space_group_name_H-M   'P 1'
#
loop_
_entity.id
_entity.type
_entity.pdbx_description
1 polymer ?
#
loop_
_entity_poly.entity_id
_entity_poly.type
_entity_poly.pdbx_seq_one_letter_code
_entity_poly.pdbx_strand_id
1 'polypeptide(L)'
;MSQASKLKVQIEYGEIKHTAEGEVDDVLREVIKFVSKVFPNYEIASKIMFTPDYLAMMNDISTFINITPSGEVMLLKSTLSADEAIGLVLLGAHVANKIGKKESDEFSVEEISHSVGKAVKTIRNTIAEMSKAGIVERTGKGSYRITTTGMREVHEAAKALLEAESPQTGG
;
A
#
# COMPACT_ATOMS: atom_id res chain seq x y z
N MET A 1 5.44 -11.33 30.23
CA MET A 1 4.50 -12.01 29.33
C MET A 1 3.60 -10.93 28.73
N SER A 2 3.78 -10.64 27.46
CA SER A 2 2.90 -9.71 26.76
C SER A 2 1.54 -10.38 26.60
N GLN A 3 0.50 -9.84 27.22
CA GLN A 3 -0.86 -10.25 26.91
C GLN A 3 -1.10 -9.84 25.46
N ALA A 4 -1.27 -10.80 24.57
CA ALA A 4 -1.70 -10.53 23.21
C ALA A 4 -3.04 -9.78 23.30
N SER A 5 -3.05 -8.53 22.87
CA SER A 5 -4.24 -7.69 22.87
C SER A 5 -5.23 -8.27 21.87
N LYS A 6 -6.31 -8.86 22.36
CA LYS A 6 -7.37 -9.38 21.50
C LYS A 6 -8.15 -8.23 20.88
N LEU A 7 -8.34 -8.31 19.56
CA LEU A 7 -9.22 -7.41 18.86
C LEU A 7 -10.66 -7.87 19.02
N LYS A 8 -11.56 -6.94 19.32
CA LYS A 8 -13.00 -7.19 19.32
C LYS A 8 -13.67 -6.22 18.37
N VAL A 9 -14.42 -6.76 17.42
CA VAL A 9 -15.19 -5.99 16.43
C VAL A 9 -16.66 -6.37 16.53
N GLN A 10 -17.52 -5.38 16.61
CA GLN A 10 -18.97 -5.55 16.54
C GLN A 10 -19.49 -4.85 15.30
N ILE A 11 -20.24 -5.57 14.46
CA ILE A 11 -20.81 -5.06 13.22
C ILE A 11 -22.33 -5.20 13.32
N GLU A 12 -23.03 -4.12 12.96
CA GLU A 12 -24.48 -4.10 12.90
C GLU A 12 -24.90 -3.68 11.48
N TYR A 13 -25.84 -4.42 10.89
CA TYR A 13 -26.47 -4.07 9.62
C TYR A 13 -27.96 -4.40 9.69
N GLY A 14 -28.79 -3.39 9.79
CA GLY A 14 -30.20 -3.56 10.08
C GLY A 14 -30.41 -4.26 11.43
N GLU A 15 -31.12 -5.37 11.43
CA GLU A 15 -31.35 -6.20 12.62
C GLU A 15 -30.26 -7.25 12.87
N ILE A 16 -29.32 -7.39 11.93
CA ILE A 16 -28.25 -8.38 12.00
C ILE A 16 -27.06 -7.81 12.78
N LYS A 17 -26.68 -8.54 13.86
CA LYS A 17 -25.49 -8.19 14.65
C LYS A 17 -24.48 -9.34 14.57
N HIS A 18 -23.22 -8.99 14.43
CA HIS A 18 -22.11 -9.94 14.45
C HIS A 18 -20.99 -9.41 15.33
N THR A 19 -20.44 -10.26 16.17
CA THR A 19 -19.29 -9.93 17.01
C THR A 19 -18.19 -10.95 16.76
N ALA A 20 -16.99 -10.46 16.44
CA ALA A 20 -15.78 -11.25 16.30
C ALA A 20 -14.75 -10.79 17.36
N GLU A 21 -14.08 -11.73 18.02
CA GLU A 21 -13.06 -11.47 19.02
C GLU A 21 -11.94 -12.51 18.91
N GLY A 22 -10.69 -12.04 18.85
CA GLY A 22 -9.51 -12.91 18.74
C GLY A 22 -8.28 -12.17 18.26
N GLU A 23 -7.38 -12.91 17.65
CA GLU A 23 -6.23 -12.32 16.95
C GLU A 23 -6.70 -11.50 15.74
N VAL A 24 -5.91 -10.49 15.38
CA VAL A 24 -6.29 -9.51 14.33
C VAL A 24 -6.68 -10.19 13.02
N ASP A 25 -5.88 -11.18 12.57
CA ASP A 25 -6.13 -11.87 11.30
C ASP A 25 -7.42 -12.70 11.32
N ASP A 26 -7.72 -13.34 12.46
CA ASP A 26 -8.93 -14.13 12.61
C ASP A 26 -10.17 -13.24 12.63
N VAL A 27 -10.08 -12.11 13.34
CA VAL A 27 -11.18 -11.13 13.39
C VAL A 27 -11.44 -10.52 12.03
N LEU A 28 -10.39 -10.17 11.26
CA LEU A 28 -10.55 -9.65 9.90
C LEU A 28 -11.20 -10.67 8.95
N ARG A 29 -10.82 -11.95 9.06
CA ARG A 29 -11.49 -13.03 8.28
C ARG A 29 -12.96 -13.15 8.61
N GLU A 30 -13.33 -13.08 9.88
CA GLU A 30 -14.74 -13.14 10.30
C GLU A 30 -15.53 -11.91 9.82
N VAL A 31 -14.93 -10.72 9.82
CA VAL A 31 -15.53 -9.50 9.24
C VAL A 31 -15.79 -9.67 7.75
N ILE A 32 -14.82 -10.18 7.00
CA ILE A 32 -14.94 -10.42 5.56
C ILE A 32 -16.04 -11.46 5.28
N LYS A 33 -16.09 -12.55 6.03
CA LYS A 33 -17.15 -13.57 5.90
C LYS A 33 -18.54 -12.98 6.17
N PHE A 34 -18.67 -12.16 7.19
CA PHE A 34 -19.92 -11.47 7.50
C PHE A 34 -20.36 -10.56 6.35
N VAL A 35 -19.45 -9.71 5.83
CA VAL A 35 -19.74 -8.82 4.69
C VAL A 35 -20.15 -9.63 3.46
N SER A 36 -19.45 -10.71 3.15
CA SER A 36 -19.79 -11.58 1.99
C SER A 36 -21.16 -12.26 2.14
N LYS A 37 -21.54 -12.60 3.36
CA LYS A 37 -22.86 -13.20 3.64
C LYS A 37 -24.00 -12.19 3.50
N VAL A 38 -23.79 -10.96 3.99
CA VAL A 38 -24.80 -9.89 3.96
C VAL A 38 -24.92 -9.27 2.57
N PHE A 39 -23.81 -9.21 1.84
CA PHE A 39 -23.73 -8.67 0.49
C PHE A 39 -23.17 -9.71 -0.49
N PRO A 40 -24.01 -10.68 -0.97
CA PRO A 40 -23.54 -11.74 -1.85
C PRO A 40 -22.84 -11.26 -3.13
N ASN A 41 -23.26 -10.11 -3.66
CA ASN A 41 -22.64 -9.49 -4.84
C ASN A 41 -21.24 -8.94 -4.58
N TYR A 42 -20.87 -8.72 -3.31
CA TYR A 42 -19.51 -8.29 -2.94
C TYR A 42 -18.46 -9.34 -3.29
N GLU A 43 -18.76 -10.62 -3.10
CA GLU A 43 -17.84 -11.71 -3.42
C GLU A 43 -17.58 -11.81 -4.94
N ILE A 44 -18.60 -11.58 -5.75
CA ILE A 44 -18.47 -11.53 -7.21
C ILE A 44 -17.68 -10.28 -7.63
N ALA A 45 -18.01 -9.13 -7.08
CA ALA A 45 -17.31 -7.88 -7.36
C ALA A 45 -15.83 -7.95 -6.95
N SER A 46 -15.50 -8.52 -5.80
CA SER A 46 -14.13 -8.66 -5.32
C SER A 46 -13.26 -9.61 -6.16
N LYS A 47 -13.90 -10.58 -6.85
CA LYS A 47 -13.19 -11.48 -7.79
C LYS A 47 -12.88 -10.81 -9.14
N ILE A 48 -13.67 -9.83 -9.54
CA ILE A 48 -13.52 -9.12 -10.82
C ILE A 48 -12.71 -7.84 -10.65
N MET A 49 -12.85 -7.17 -9.50
CA MET A 49 -12.13 -5.96 -9.19
C MET A 49 -10.81 -6.31 -8.51
N PHE A 50 -9.73 -5.71 -8.99
CA PHE A 50 -8.46 -5.78 -8.26
C PHE A 50 -8.63 -5.08 -6.91
N THR A 51 -8.66 -5.88 -5.85
CA THR A 51 -8.62 -5.39 -4.47
C THR A 51 -7.25 -5.69 -3.93
N PRO A 52 -6.41 -4.68 -3.67
CA PRO A 52 -5.08 -4.90 -3.11
C PRO A 52 -5.18 -5.60 -1.75
N ASP A 53 -4.37 -6.62 -1.55
CA ASP A 53 -4.12 -7.14 -0.20
C ASP A 53 -3.16 -6.18 0.51
N TYR A 54 -3.73 -5.18 1.17
CA TYR A 54 -2.94 -4.14 1.85
C TYR A 54 -2.04 -4.69 2.96
N LEU A 55 -2.43 -5.77 3.64
CA LEU A 55 -1.59 -6.36 4.70
C LEU A 55 -0.36 -7.04 4.11
N ALA A 56 -0.52 -7.87 3.07
CA ALA A 56 0.60 -8.47 2.36
C ALA A 56 1.49 -7.39 1.75
N MET A 57 0.89 -6.40 1.09
CA MET A 57 1.60 -5.28 0.50
C MET A 57 2.41 -4.49 1.53
N MET A 58 1.82 -4.14 2.67
CA MET A 58 2.50 -3.44 3.76
C MET A 58 3.69 -4.25 4.31
N ASN A 59 3.50 -5.56 4.48
CA ASN A 59 4.56 -6.44 4.94
C ASN A 59 5.74 -6.45 3.95
N ASP A 60 5.48 -6.62 2.67
CA ASP A 60 6.52 -6.72 1.64
C ASP A 60 7.26 -5.40 1.45
N ILE A 61 6.57 -4.26 1.48
CA ILE A 61 7.22 -2.94 1.31
C ILE A 61 7.89 -2.41 2.58
N SER A 62 7.62 -2.96 3.76
CA SER A 62 8.16 -2.51 5.05
C SER A 62 9.69 -2.57 5.13
N THR A 63 10.33 -3.39 4.30
CA THR A 63 11.79 -3.47 4.17
C THR A 63 12.38 -2.24 3.45
N PHE A 64 11.60 -1.58 2.62
CA PHE A 64 12.04 -0.49 1.76
C PHE A 64 11.62 0.88 2.26
N ILE A 65 10.46 0.96 2.92
CA ILE A 65 9.90 2.22 3.41
C ILE A 65 9.41 2.10 4.86
N ASN A 66 9.35 3.26 5.50
CA ASN A 66 8.67 3.42 6.79
C ASN A 66 7.65 4.55 6.67
N ILE A 67 6.50 4.38 7.31
CA ILE A 67 5.46 5.41 7.42
C ILE A 67 5.48 5.93 8.86
N THR A 68 5.78 7.20 9.03
CA THR A 68 5.81 7.83 10.36
C THR A 68 4.39 7.95 10.95
N PRO A 69 4.26 8.17 12.25
CA PRO A 69 2.96 8.46 12.86
C PRO A 69 2.23 9.67 12.24
N SER A 70 2.98 10.62 11.66
CA SER A 70 2.44 11.78 10.93
C SER A 70 2.06 11.47 9.47
N GLY A 71 2.29 10.25 8.99
CA GLY A 71 1.97 9.82 7.63
C GLY A 71 3.04 10.14 6.57
N GLU A 72 4.24 10.58 7.00
CA GLU A 72 5.36 10.77 6.08
C GLU A 72 5.95 9.42 5.65
N VAL A 73 6.29 9.30 4.38
CA VAL A 73 6.92 8.10 3.82
C VAL A 73 8.41 8.32 3.70
N MET A 74 9.18 7.47 4.36
CA MET A 74 10.63 7.51 4.39
C MET A 74 11.21 6.28 3.68
N LEU A 75 12.13 6.46 2.75
CA LEU A 75 12.90 5.36 2.16
C LEU A 75 13.96 4.88 3.14
N LEU A 76 14.08 3.56 3.28
CA LEU A 76 15.07 2.90 4.14
C LEU A 76 16.32 2.45 3.35
N LYS A 77 16.24 2.40 2.01
CA LYS A 77 17.33 1.95 1.14
C LYS A 77 17.69 3.03 0.12
N SER A 78 18.98 3.32 0.03
CA SER A 78 19.56 4.30 -0.92
C SER A 78 19.94 3.69 -2.27
N THR A 79 19.90 2.35 -2.41
CA THR A 79 20.34 1.62 -3.62
C THR A 79 19.28 1.47 -4.69
N LEU A 80 18.06 1.97 -4.43
CA LEU A 80 16.94 1.90 -5.35
C LEU A 80 17.13 2.81 -6.56
N SER A 81 16.70 2.36 -7.74
CA SER A 81 16.57 3.20 -8.92
C SER A 81 15.54 4.32 -8.71
N ALA A 82 15.49 5.29 -9.59
CA ALA A 82 14.57 6.42 -9.43
C ALA A 82 13.09 5.99 -9.51
N ASP A 83 12.77 5.10 -10.43
CA ASP A 83 11.42 4.56 -10.63
C ASP A 83 10.98 3.66 -9.46
N GLU A 84 11.85 2.79 -8.97
CA GLU A 84 11.59 1.98 -7.77
C GLU A 84 11.33 2.85 -6.55
N ALA A 85 12.18 3.84 -6.31
CA ALA A 85 12.05 4.75 -5.17
C ALA A 85 10.76 5.59 -5.25
N ILE A 86 10.44 6.16 -6.42
CA ILE A 86 9.21 6.92 -6.64
C ILE A 86 7.99 6.02 -6.45
N GLY A 87 8.01 4.83 -7.07
CA GLY A 87 6.92 3.87 -6.95
C GLY A 87 6.63 3.50 -5.49
N LEU A 88 7.67 3.18 -4.73
CA LEU A 88 7.55 2.82 -3.30
C LEU A 88 7.05 3.99 -2.43
N VAL A 89 7.52 5.21 -2.69
CA VAL A 89 7.05 6.41 -1.96
C VAL A 89 5.57 6.66 -2.24
N LEU A 90 5.13 6.60 -3.49
CA LEU A 90 3.73 6.81 -3.85
C LEU A 90 2.83 5.66 -3.37
N LEU A 91 3.32 4.42 -3.40
CA LEU A 91 2.61 3.28 -2.82
C LEU A 91 2.47 3.43 -1.29
N GLY A 92 3.54 3.83 -0.62
CA GLY A 92 3.52 4.14 0.81
C GLY A 92 2.54 5.26 1.16
N ALA A 93 2.48 6.32 0.35
CA ALA A 93 1.51 7.41 0.51
C ALA A 93 0.06 6.92 0.38
N HIS A 94 -0.20 6.06 -0.61
CA HIS A 94 -1.51 5.44 -0.79
C HIS A 94 -1.89 4.57 0.41
N VAL A 95 -0.98 3.73 0.90
CA VAL A 95 -1.20 2.93 2.12
C VAL A 95 -1.44 3.83 3.33
N ALA A 96 -0.62 4.87 3.54
CA ALA A 96 -0.79 5.83 4.63
C ALA A 96 -2.17 6.50 4.62
N ASN A 97 -2.66 6.86 3.43
CA ASN A 97 -4.01 7.38 3.24
C ASN A 97 -5.08 6.35 3.62
N LYS A 98 -4.95 5.10 3.16
CA LYS A 98 -5.92 4.02 3.44
C LYS A 98 -6.01 3.66 4.93
N ILE A 99 -4.92 3.75 5.66
CA ILE A 99 -4.90 3.50 7.11
C ILE A 99 -5.19 4.77 7.95
N GLY A 100 -5.58 5.86 7.30
CA GLY A 100 -5.97 7.12 7.96
C GLY A 100 -4.82 7.93 8.57
N LYS A 101 -3.58 7.68 8.15
CA LYS A 101 -2.40 8.43 8.59
C LYS A 101 -2.10 9.66 7.74
N LYS A 102 -2.70 9.74 6.55
CA LYS A 102 -2.53 10.84 5.61
C LYS A 102 -3.88 11.19 4.97
N GLU A 103 -4.18 12.47 4.83
CA GLU A 103 -5.46 12.93 4.24
C GLU A 103 -5.51 12.71 2.73
N SER A 104 -4.36 12.78 2.05
CA SER A 104 -4.24 12.59 0.60
C SER A 104 -3.07 11.68 0.27
N ASP A 105 -3.20 10.89 -0.78
CA ASP A 105 -2.13 10.08 -1.37
C ASP A 105 -1.40 10.78 -2.52
N GLU A 106 -1.70 12.05 -2.74
CA GLU A 106 -1.10 12.88 -3.77
C GLU A 106 0.21 13.52 -3.30
N PHE A 107 1.20 13.53 -4.17
CA PHE A 107 2.50 14.16 -3.96
C PHE A 107 2.85 15.10 -5.12
N SER A 108 3.34 16.28 -4.81
CA SER A 108 4.01 17.15 -5.77
C SER A 108 5.39 16.58 -6.16
N VAL A 109 5.93 17.07 -7.27
CA VAL A 109 7.29 16.67 -7.69
C VAL A 109 8.35 17.02 -6.62
N GLU A 110 8.16 18.14 -5.94
CA GLU A 110 9.04 18.63 -4.88
C GLU A 110 8.99 17.71 -3.65
N GLU A 111 7.80 17.27 -3.24
CA GLU A 111 7.62 16.31 -2.14
C GLU A 111 8.23 14.95 -2.48
N ILE A 112 8.04 14.46 -3.71
CA ILE A 112 8.66 13.22 -4.17
C ILE A 112 10.18 13.36 -4.19
N SER A 113 10.71 14.49 -4.71
CA SER A 113 12.15 14.78 -4.73
C SER A 113 12.75 14.75 -3.32
N HIS A 114 12.06 15.34 -2.36
CA HIS A 114 12.47 15.32 -0.95
C HIS A 114 12.46 13.91 -0.37
N SER A 115 11.38 13.16 -0.55
CA SER A 115 11.23 11.80 -0.01
C SER A 115 12.20 10.79 -0.64
N VAL A 116 12.48 10.95 -1.94
CA VAL A 116 13.37 10.05 -2.70
C VAL A 116 14.85 10.46 -2.58
N GLY A 117 15.14 11.73 -2.25
CA GLY A 117 16.50 12.26 -2.17
C GLY A 117 17.17 12.41 -3.54
N LYS A 118 16.40 12.61 -4.62
CA LYS A 118 16.90 12.83 -5.98
C LYS A 118 16.48 14.19 -6.50
N ALA A 119 17.27 14.76 -7.42
CA ALA A 119 17.01 16.07 -8.00
C ALA A 119 15.64 16.14 -8.70
N VAL A 120 14.94 17.27 -8.58
CA VAL A 120 13.62 17.53 -9.17
C VAL A 120 13.60 17.21 -10.67
N LYS A 121 14.67 17.52 -11.43
CA LYS A 121 14.78 17.18 -12.85
C LYS A 121 14.71 15.68 -13.10
N THR A 122 15.41 14.89 -12.29
CA THR A 122 15.36 13.42 -12.38
C THR A 122 13.96 12.92 -12.09
N ILE A 123 13.33 13.42 -11.02
CA ILE A 123 11.96 13.05 -10.67
C ILE A 123 10.99 13.36 -11.81
N ARG A 124 11.04 14.56 -12.39
CA ARG A 124 10.16 14.92 -13.51
C ARG A 124 10.30 14.00 -14.72
N ASN A 125 11.53 13.66 -15.08
CA ASN A 125 11.79 12.76 -16.23
C ASN A 125 11.26 11.35 -15.93
N THR A 126 11.55 10.81 -14.75
CA THR A 126 11.11 9.46 -14.35
C THR A 126 9.58 9.39 -14.25
N ILE A 127 8.94 10.38 -13.63
CA ILE A 127 7.47 10.44 -13.54
C ILE A 127 6.83 10.50 -14.93
N ALA A 128 7.41 11.23 -15.87
CA ALA A 128 6.90 11.28 -17.25
C ALA A 128 6.89 9.89 -17.89
N GLU A 129 7.93 9.09 -17.71
CA GLU A 129 7.98 7.71 -18.18
C GLU A 129 7.01 6.79 -17.43
N MET A 130 6.93 6.91 -16.11
CA MET A 130 5.97 6.15 -15.29
C MET A 130 4.51 6.49 -15.65
N SER A 131 4.22 7.74 -15.99
CA SER A 131 2.89 8.16 -16.45
C SER A 131 2.54 7.57 -17.81
N LYS A 132 3.48 7.51 -18.74
CA LYS A 132 3.29 6.84 -20.05
C LYS A 132 3.03 5.35 -19.88
N ALA A 133 3.69 4.71 -18.90
CA ALA A 133 3.48 3.32 -18.56
C ALA A 133 2.17 3.06 -17.77
N GLY A 134 1.45 4.11 -17.36
CA GLY A 134 0.22 3.98 -16.56
C GLY A 134 0.43 3.62 -15.10
N ILE A 135 1.65 3.75 -14.58
CA ILE A 135 2.00 3.42 -13.19
C ILE A 135 1.59 4.56 -12.25
N VAL A 136 1.76 5.78 -12.70
CA VAL A 136 1.33 6.99 -11.97
C VAL A 136 0.40 7.84 -12.83
N GLU A 137 -0.47 8.58 -12.18
CA GLU A 137 -1.34 9.54 -12.85
C GLU A 137 -1.16 10.94 -12.24
N ARG A 138 -1.31 11.95 -13.10
CA ARG A 138 -1.30 13.35 -12.69
C ARG A 138 -2.69 13.74 -12.17
N THR A 139 -2.72 14.36 -11.01
CA THR A 139 -3.94 14.92 -10.43
C THR A 139 -4.13 16.38 -10.84
N GLY A 140 -5.35 16.92 -10.64
CA GLY A 140 -5.74 18.25 -11.14
C GLY A 140 -4.91 19.44 -10.65
N LYS A 141 -4.11 19.25 -9.58
CA LYS A 141 -3.25 20.29 -8.99
C LYS A 141 -1.77 20.17 -9.36
N GLY A 142 -1.42 19.34 -10.33
CA GLY A 142 -0.03 19.10 -10.71
C GLY A 142 0.73 18.17 -9.77
N SER A 143 0.03 17.49 -8.89
CA SER A 143 0.52 16.40 -8.08
C SER A 143 0.34 15.06 -8.81
N TYR A 144 0.88 14.01 -8.23
CA TYR A 144 0.87 12.66 -8.78
C TYR A 144 0.46 11.66 -7.71
N ARG A 145 -0.20 10.59 -8.12
CA ARG A 145 -0.51 9.45 -7.28
C ARG A 145 -0.30 8.15 -8.05
N ILE A 146 -0.18 7.07 -7.31
CA ILE A 146 -0.07 5.74 -7.90
C ILE A 146 -1.43 5.28 -8.44
N THR A 147 -1.42 4.62 -9.60
CA THR A 147 -2.62 4.00 -10.17
C THR A 147 -2.82 2.58 -9.61
N THR A 148 -4.00 1.99 -9.85
CA THR A 148 -4.24 0.58 -9.50
C THR A 148 -3.25 -0.36 -10.21
N THR A 149 -2.94 -0.10 -11.48
CA THR A 149 -1.90 -0.85 -12.22
C THR A 149 -0.54 -0.64 -11.57
N GLY A 150 -0.21 0.61 -11.23
CA GLY A 150 1.05 0.95 -10.57
C GLY A 150 1.20 0.28 -9.21
N MET A 151 0.15 0.20 -8.40
CA MET A 151 0.20 -0.51 -7.12
C MET A 151 0.61 -1.98 -7.29
N ARG A 152 0.02 -2.65 -8.26
CA ARG A 152 0.37 -4.05 -8.56
C ARG A 152 1.81 -4.18 -9.05
N GLU A 153 2.23 -3.36 -10.00
CA GLU A 153 3.58 -3.44 -10.58
C GLU A 153 4.66 -3.09 -9.56
N VAL A 154 4.47 -2.04 -8.76
CA VAL A 154 5.42 -1.66 -7.71
C VAL A 154 5.50 -2.73 -6.62
N HIS A 155 4.37 -3.32 -6.23
CA HIS A 155 4.35 -4.42 -5.26
C HIS A 155 5.08 -5.66 -5.79
N GLU A 156 4.85 -6.07 -7.04
CA GLU A 156 5.58 -7.18 -7.67
C GLU A 156 7.09 -6.88 -7.80
N ALA A 157 7.46 -5.65 -8.14
CA ALA A 157 8.87 -5.25 -8.17
C ALA A 157 9.50 -5.31 -6.76
N ALA A 158 8.80 -4.87 -5.73
CA ALA A 158 9.27 -4.97 -4.34
C ALA A 158 9.50 -6.44 -3.93
N LYS A 159 8.59 -7.33 -4.26
CA LYS A 159 8.75 -8.77 -4.01
C LYS A 159 9.98 -9.35 -4.72
N ALA A 160 10.20 -8.99 -5.99
CA ALA A 160 11.38 -9.41 -6.74
C ALA A 160 12.69 -8.89 -6.10
N LEU A 161 12.71 -7.67 -5.59
CA LEU A 161 13.85 -7.11 -4.85
C LEU A 161 14.12 -7.88 -3.55
N LEU A 162 13.08 -8.27 -2.80
CA LEU A 162 13.21 -9.08 -1.59
C LEU A 162 13.80 -10.47 -1.89
N GLU A 163 13.34 -11.11 -2.96
CA GLU A 163 13.85 -12.41 -3.39
C GLU A 163 15.33 -12.32 -3.81
N ALA A 164 15.73 -11.24 -4.49
CA ALA A 164 17.13 -11.02 -4.92
C ALA A 164 18.06 -10.77 -3.72
N GLU A 165 17.57 -10.21 -2.62
CA GLU A 165 18.34 -9.95 -1.39
C GLU A 165 18.36 -11.15 -0.44
N SER A 166 17.46 -12.12 -0.59
CA SER A 166 17.47 -13.35 0.20
C SER A 166 18.68 -14.18 -0.18
N PRO A 167 19.54 -14.60 0.79
CA PRO A 167 20.66 -15.47 0.46
C PRO A 167 20.11 -16.76 -0.13
N GLN A 168 20.56 -17.11 -1.33
CA GLN A 168 20.31 -18.44 -1.87
C GLN A 168 20.97 -19.45 -0.93
N THR A 169 20.19 -20.06 -0.07
CA THR A 169 20.59 -21.28 0.59
C THR A 169 20.62 -22.39 -0.47
N GLY A 170 21.67 -22.36 -1.27
CA GLY A 170 22.03 -23.46 -2.13
C GLY A 170 22.40 -24.63 -1.23
N GLY A 171 21.55 -25.64 -1.22
CA GLY A 171 21.89 -26.91 -0.65
C GLY A 171 22.93 -27.65 -1.51
#